data_40fe609dee4a56aaa81147e57a419c6f
#
_entry.id   40fe609dee4a56aaa81147e57a419c6f
#
_cell.length_a   1.000
_cell.length_b   1.000
_cell.length_c   1.000
_cell.angle_alpha   90.00
_cell.angle_beta   90.00
_cell.angle_gamma   90.00
#
_symmetry.space_group_name_H-M   'P 1'
#
loop_
_entity.id
_entity.type
_entity.pdbx_description
1 polymer ?
#
loop_
_entity_poly.entity_id
_entity_poly.type
_entity_poly.pdbx_seq_one_letter_code
_entity_poly.pdbx_strand_id
1 'polypeptide(L)'
;PITPAFIYASILWNPFLAERSRNIKELGLNNYDASNEAASSVISKQQLTTSIPRRFSTPIKDIWFLQFRLNSRSGKKPFRTLQHKRFRASYDFLLIREAAGEKTGDLGNWWTAYQAASDEERQNLQKSPRKKNHTSGFRK
;
A
#
# COMPACT_ATOMS: atom_id res chain seq x y z
N PRO A 1 18.46 0.43 1.48
CA PRO A 1 18.93 0.37 0.10
C PRO A 1 17.81 0.00 -0.85
N ILE A 2 17.89 0.58 -2.04
CA ILE A 2 16.90 0.33 -3.06
C ILE A 2 17.22 -0.98 -3.78
N THR A 3 16.24 -1.87 -3.79
CA THR A 3 16.41 -3.17 -4.44
C THR A 3 15.80 -3.14 -5.83
N PRO A 4 16.18 -4.07 -6.72
CA PRO A 4 15.53 -4.15 -8.03
C PRO A 4 14.01 -4.36 -7.91
N ALA A 5 13.56 -5.15 -6.93
CA ALA A 5 12.14 -5.36 -6.75
C ALA A 5 11.42 -4.03 -6.44
N PHE A 6 12.05 -3.18 -5.64
CA PHE A 6 11.49 -1.87 -5.32
C PHE A 6 11.33 -1.03 -6.58
N ILE A 7 12.35 -1.05 -7.45
CA ILE A 7 12.29 -0.29 -8.68
C ILE A 7 11.15 -0.77 -9.57
N TYR A 8 11.01 -2.09 -9.74
CA TYR A 8 9.91 -2.63 -10.53
C TYR A 8 8.56 -2.29 -9.93
N ALA A 9 8.45 -2.37 -8.60
CA ALA A 9 7.20 -2.01 -7.93
C ALA A 9 6.83 -0.55 -8.23
N SER A 10 7.82 0.33 -8.24
CA SER A 10 7.59 1.75 -8.50
C SER A 10 7.16 1.99 -9.94
N ILE A 11 7.84 1.37 -10.88
CA ILE A 11 7.55 1.57 -12.31
C ILE A 11 6.19 1.00 -12.68
N LEU A 12 5.83 -0.15 -12.11
CA LEU A 12 4.63 -0.88 -12.51
C LEU A 12 3.41 -0.56 -11.64
N TRP A 13 3.56 0.37 -10.70
CA TRP A 13 2.45 0.70 -9.78
C TRP A 13 1.21 1.21 -10.53
N ASN A 14 1.39 2.17 -11.44
CA ASN A 14 0.23 2.70 -12.16
C ASN A 14 -0.42 1.67 -13.08
N PRO A 15 0.33 0.88 -13.85
CA PRO A 15 -0.30 -0.23 -14.58
C PRO A 15 -1.03 -1.21 -13.68
N PHE A 16 -0.49 -1.49 -12.49
CA PHE A 16 -1.17 -2.36 -11.53
C PHE A 16 -2.50 -1.77 -11.09
N LEU A 17 -2.52 -0.49 -10.73
CA LEU A 17 -3.76 0.16 -10.29
C LEU A 17 -4.81 0.18 -11.40
N ALA A 18 -4.38 0.45 -12.63
CA ALA A 18 -5.30 0.46 -13.77
C ALA A 18 -5.92 -0.90 -13.99
N GLU A 19 -5.12 -1.95 -13.94
CA GLU A 19 -5.61 -3.30 -14.14
C GLU A 19 -6.54 -3.71 -13.00
N ARG A 20 -6.18 -3.35 -11.78
CA ARG A 20 -7.02 -3.64 -10.62
C ARG A 20 -8.38 -2.96 -10.75
N SER A 21 -8.39 -1.70 -11.14
CA SER A 21 -9.63 -0.95 -11.32
C SER A 21 -10.50 -1.58 -12.39
N ARG A 22 -9.89 -2.01 -13.51
CA ARG A 22 -10.62 -2.67 -14.57
C ARG A 22 -11.23 -3.98 -14.09
N ASN A 23 -10.48 -4.75 -13.29
CA ASN A 23 -10.98 -6.01 -12.76
C ASN A 23 -12.20 -5.81 -11.87
N ILE A 24 -12.22 -4.73 -11.11
CA ILE A 24 -13.37 -4.43 -10.26
C ILE A 24 -14.57 -4.01 -11.12
N LYS A 25 -14.35 -3.10 -12.05
CA LYS A 25 -15.45 -2.51 -12.83
C LYS A 25 -16.01 -3.44 -13.89
N GLU A 26 -15.14 -4.13 -14.61
CA GLU A 26 -15.59 -4.94 -15.76
C GLU A 26 -15.84 -6.39 -15.41
N LEU A 27 -15.05 -6.94 -14.48
CA LEU A 27 -15.20 -8.34 -14.14
C LEU A 27 -15.96 -8.56 -12.83
N GLY A 28 -16.24 -7.47 -12.10
CA GLY A 28 -17.01 -7.57 -10.87
C GLY A 28 -16.27 -8.22 -9.72
N LEU A 29 -14.93 -8.27 -9.76
CA LEU A 29 -14.16 -8.90 -8.71
C LEU A 29 -14.13 -8.05 -7.46
N ASN A 30 -14.04 -8.71 -6.30
CA ASN A 30 -13.85 -7.98 -5.05
C ASN A 30 -12.44 -7.42 -5.00
N ASN A 31 -12.17 -6.57 -4.01
CA ASN A 31 -10.88 -5.88 -3.93
C ASN A 31 -9.69 -6.84 -3.86
N TYR A 32 -9.83 -7.90 -3.06
CA TYR A 32 -8.74 -8.86 -2.89
C TYR A 32 -8.43 -9.60 -4.20
N ASP A 33 -9.46 -10.15 -4.84
CA ASP A 33 -9.27 -10.89 -6.08
C ASP A 33 -8.80 -9.98 -7.20
N ALA A 34 -9.36 -8.76 -7.27
CA ALA A 34 -8.96 -7.80 -8.28
C ALA A 34 -7.47 -7.46 -8.16
N SER A 35 -6.99 -7.30 -6.93
CA SER A 35 -5.58 -6.99 -6.69
C SER A 35 -4.68 -8.17 -7.05
N ASN A 36 -5.08 -9.38 -6.66
CA ASN A 36 -4.27 -10.57 -6.97
C ASN A 36 -4.15 -10.79 -8.47
N GLU A 37 -5.27 -10.69 -9.18
CA GLU A 37 -5.27 -10.89 -10.63
C GLU A 37 -4.46 -9.79 -11.31
N ALA A 38 -4.63 -8.55 -10.88
CA ALA A 38 -3.91 -7.44 -11.49
C ALA A 38 -2.41 -7.58 -11.28
N ALA A 39 -1.99 -7.93 -10.07
CA ALA A 39 -0.57 -8.08 -9.78
C ALA A 39 0.05 -9.18 -10.63
N SER A 40 -0.60 -10.33 -10.69
CA SER A 40 -0.09 -11.44 -11.48
C SER A 40 -0.02 -11.10 -12.97
N SER A 41 -1.07 -10.45 -13.48
CA SER A 41 -1.13 -10.08 -14.89
C SER A 41 -0.03 -9.09 -15.26
N VAL A 42 0.11 -8.02 -14.47
CA VAL A 42 1.10 -6.99 -14.78
C VAL A 42 2.51 -7.55 -14.70
N ILE A 43 2.82 -8.32 -13.68
CA ILE A 43 4.16 -8.89 -13.53
C ILE A 43 4.45 -9.88 -14.66
N SER A 44 3.49 -10.74 -15.01
CA SER A 44 3.68 -11.73 -16.07
C SER A 44 3.94 -11.07 -17.42
N LYS A 45 3.18 -10.03 -17.74
CA LYS A 45 3.37 -9.32 -18.98
C LYS A 45 4.76 -8.67 -19.05
N GLN A 46 5.17 -8.11 -17.93
CA GLN A 46 6.48 -7.47 -17.89
C GLN A 46 7.60 -8.50 -18.01
N GLN A 47 7.41 -9.70 -17.45
CA GLN A 47 8.40 -10.76 -17.57
C GLN A 47 8.60 -11.22 -19.01
N LEU A 48 7.60 -11.04 -19.86
CA LEU A 48 7.73 -11.37 -21.27
C LEU A 48 8.59 -10.38 -22.04
N THR A 49 8.63 -9.13 -21.57
CA THR A 49 9.38 -8.09 -22.29
C THR A 49 10.74 -7.78 -21.66
N THR A 50 10.85 -7.88 -20.35
CA THR A 50 12.08 -7.60 -19.62
C THR A 50 12.30 -8.69 -18.59
N SER A 51 13.24 -9.47 -18.71
CA SER A 51 13.51 -10.64 -17.87
C SER A 51 13.52 -10.35 -16.37
N ILE A 52 12.36 -10.07 -15.80
CA ILE A 52 12.25 -9.92 -14.34
C ILE A 52 12.39 -11.30 -13.69
N PRO A 53 13.39 -11.52 -12.85
CA PRO A 53 13.52 -12.81 -12.16
C PRO A 53 12.27 -13.13 -11.34
N ARG A 54 11.88 -14.38 -11.34
CA ARG A 54 10.69 -14.81 -10.60
C ARG A 54 10.77 -14.49 -9.11
N ARG A 55 11.97 -14.49 -8.56
CA ARG A 55 12.16 -14.22 -7.14
C ARG A 55 11.73 -12.82 -6.74
N PHE A 56 11.55 -11.91 -7.71
CA PHE A 56 11.10 -10.55 -7.40
C PHE A 56 9.59 -10.44 -7.33
N SER A 57 8.85 -11.45 -7.78
CA SER A 57 7.39 -11.35 -7.82
C SER A 57 6.78 -11.15 -6.44
N THR A 58 7.17 -11.96 -5.46
CA THR A 58 6.62 -11.84 -4.12
C THR A 58 6.97 -10.51 -3.47
N PRO A 59 8.24 -10.04 -3.52
CA PRO A 59 8.53 -8.70 -2.97
C PRO A 59 7.72 -7.60 -3.62
N ILE A 60 7.54 -7.64 -4.94
CA ILE A 60 6.75 -6.61 -5.64
C ILE A 60 5.32 -6.62 -5.13
N LYS A 61 4.72 -7.82 -5.07
CA LYS A 61 3.33 -7.96 -4.60
C LYS A 61 3.19 -7.49 -3.16
N ASP A 62 4.15 -7.85 -2.31
CA ASP A 62 4.10 -7.43 -0.91
C ASP A 62 4.09 -5.92 -0.78
N ILE A 63 4.97 -5.23 -1.53
CA ILE A 63 5.02 -3.77 -1.49
C ILE A 63 3.69 -3.17 -1.92
N TRP A 64 3.12 -3.68 -3.01
CA TRP A 64 1.84 -3.17 -3.51
C TRP A 64 0.70 -3.42 -2.53
N PHE A 65 0.61 -4.63 -2.01
CA PHE A 65 -0.52 -4.99 -1.13
C PHE A 65 -0.43 -4.26 0.20
N LEU A 66 0.79 -4.00 0.67
CA LEU A 66 0.95 -3.23 1.89
C LEU A 66 0.50 -1.78 1.72
N GLN A 67 0.51 -1.25 0.49
CA GLN A 67 -0.01 0.10 0.28
C GLN A 67 -1.46 0.21 0.75
N PHE A 68 -2.26 -0.82 0.47
CA PHE A 68 -3.65 -0.81 0.92
C PHE A 68 -3.75 -0.99 2.43
N ARG A 69 -2.89 -1.82 3.00
CA ARG A 69 -2.87 -2.01 4.46
C ARG A 69 -2.42 -0.75 5.20
N LEU A 70 -1.57 0.04 4.59
CA LEU A 70 -1.13 1.31 5.20
C LEU A 70 -2.28 2.29 5.39
N ASN A 71 -3.39 2.10 4.67
CA ASN A 71 -4.58 2.94 4.86
C ASN A 71 -5.29 2.67 6.18
N SER A 72 -5.05 1.52 6.81
CA SER A 72 -5.73 1.17 8.05
C SER A 72 -4.96 1.71 9.24
N ARG A 73 -5.50 2.74 9.86
CA ARG A 73 -4.83 3.46 10.95
C ARG A 73 -5.44 3.23 12.32
N SER A 74 -6.42 2.36 12.44
CA SER A 74 -7.09 2.15 13.71
C SER A 74 -7.00 0.71 14.19
N GLY A 75 -7.16 0.53 15.50
CA GLY A 75 -7.13 -0.78 16.11
C GLY A 75 -5.75 -1.39 16.09
N LYS A 76 -5.69 -2.70 15.97
CA LYS A 76 -4.43 -3.44 16.02
C LYS A 76 -3.78 -3.60 14.65
N LYS A 77 -4.46 -3.22 13.59
CA LYS A 77 -3.94 -3.38 12.24
C LYS A 77 -2.62 -2.65 12.00
N PRO A 78 -2.47 -1.39 12.44
CA PRO A 78 -1.20 -0.70 12.20
C PRO A 78 -0.01 -1.43 12.80
N PHE A 79 -0.15 -1.95 13.99
CA PHE A 79 0.95 -2.65 14.63
C PHE A 79 1.36 -3.89 13.83
N ARG A 80 0.38 -4.63 13.32
CA ARG A 80 0.66 -5.80 12.49
C ARG A 80 1.35 -5.42 11.19
N THR A 81 0.92 -4.33 10.59
CA THR A 81 1.53 -3.83 9.37
C THR A 81 2.97 -3.42 9.61
N LEU A 82 3.22 -2.75 10.73
CA LEU A 82 4.57 -2.33 11.11
C LEU A 82 5.52 -3.51 11.22
N GLN A 83 5.03 -4.67 11.63
CA GLN A 83 5.86 -5.85 11.85
C GLN A 83 6.14 -6.66 10.58
N HIS A 84 5.51 -6.29 9.48
CA HIS A 84 5.75 -7.02 8.23
C HIS A 84 7.18 -6.78 7.76
N LYS A 85 7.83 -7.84 7.28
CA LYS A 85 9.24 -7.74 6.89
C LYS A 85 9.48 -6.76 5.74
N ARG A 86 8.45 -6.45 4.96
CA ARG A 86 8.55 -5.49 3.86
C ARG A 86 7.99 -4.12 4.23
N PHE A 87 7.75 -3.89 5.51
CA PHE A 87 7.17 -2.61 5.92
C PHE A 87 8.05 -1.44 5.50
N ARG A 88 9.36 -1.54 5.73
CA ARG A 88 10.24 -0.41 5.43
C ARG A 88 10.19 -0.04 3.96
N ALA A 89 10.29 -1.04 3.09
CA ALA A 89 10.21 -0.78 1.65
C ALA A 89 8.85 -0.19 1.27
N SER A 90 7.79 -0.68 1.89
CA SER A 90 6.44 -0.21 1.58
C SER A 90 6.22 1.22 2.08
N TYR A 91 6.77 1.55 3.24
CA TYR A 91 6.72 2.92 3.74
C TYR A 91 7.50 3.86 2.83
N ASP A 92 8.71 3.46 2.42
CA ASP A 92 9.49 4.28 1.50
C ASP A 92 8.74 4.49 0.19
N PHE A 93 8.05 3.47 -0.30
CA PHE A 93 7.27 3.60 -1.51
C PHE A 93 6.09 4.57 -1.32
N LEU A 94 5.44 4.51 -0.17
CA LEU A 94 4.37 5.46 0.15
C LEU A 94 4.88 6.90 0.06
N LEU A 95 6.07 7.16 0.60
CA LEU A 95 6.65 8.50 0.55
C LEU A 95 6.93 8.94 -0.89
N ILE A 96 7.34 8.02 -1.74
CA ILE A 96 7.56 8.32 -3.15
C ILE A 96 6.24 8.67 -3.84
N ARG A 97 5.18 7.94 -3.54
CA ARG A 97 3.86 8.24 -4.10
C ARG A 97 3.41 9.64 -3.70
N GLU A 98 3.63 10.02 -2.45
CA GLU A 98 3.25 11.35 -1.98
C GLU A 98 4.11 12.42 -2.64
N ALA A 99 5.40 12.17 -2.77
CA ALA A 99 6.30 13.12 -3.45
C ALA A 99 5.92 13.32 -4.90
N ALA A 100 5.33 12.32 -5.52
CA ALA A 100 4.87 12.41 -6.90
C ALA A 100 3.52 13.12 -7.03
N GLY A 101 2.95 13.55 -5.92
CA GLY A 101 1.70 14.32 -5.92
C GLY A 101 0.46 13.56 -5.56
N GLU A 102 0.59 12.29 -5.21
CA GLU A 102 -0.57 11.49 -4.84
C GLU A 102 -1.08 11.93 -3.47
N LYS A 103 -2.40 12.11 -3.36
CA LYS A 103 -3.00 12.53 -2.09
C LYS A 103 -3.40 11.30 -1.30
N THR A 104 -2.80 11.15 -0.13
CA THR A 104 -2.99 9.97 0.69
C THR A 104 -3.69 10.25 2.02
N GLY A 105 -4.05 11.50 2.28
CA GLY A 105 -4.65 11.84 3.56
C GLY A 105 -3.63 11.88 4.68
N ASP A 106 -2.44 12.31 4.37
CA ASP A 106 -1.37 12.50 5.36
C ASP A 106 -0.81 11.19 5.92
N LEU A 107 -0.93 10.11 5.15
CA LEU A 107 -0.46 8.80 5.60
C LEU A 107 1.03 8.77 5.90
N GLY A 108 1.84 9.45 5.07
CA GLY A 108 3.29 9.43 5.27
C GLY A 108 3.67 9.98 6.62
N ASN A 109 3.11 11.13 6.98
CA ASN A 109 3.38 11.74 8.28
C ASN A 109 2.84 10.88 9.42
N TRP A 110 1.67 10.30 9.24
CA TRP A 110 1.09 9.44 10.27
C TRP A 110 2.01 8.24 10.55
N TRP A 111 2.50 7.58 9.51
CA TRP A 111 3.36 6.42 9.68
C TRP A 111 4.74 6.79 10.21
N THR A 112 5.22 7.98 9.84
CA THR A 112 6.48 8.48 10.40
C THR A 112 6.34 8.64 11.91
N ALA A 113 5.24 9.25 12.36
CA ALA A 113 4.99 9.43 13.78
C ALA A 113 4.77 8.10 14.49
N TYR A 114 4.03 7.19 13.84
CA TYR A 114 3.72 5.90 14.45
C TYR A 114 4.97 5.07 14.71
N GLN A 115 5.92 5.09 13.79
CA GLN A 115 7.17 4.34 13.96
C GLN A 115 7.96 4.85 15.17
N ALA A 116 7.94 6.13 15.40
CA ALA A 116 8.73 6.76 16.47
C ALA A 116 7.99 6.79 17.81
N ALA A 117 6.72 6.42 17.83
CA ALA A 117 5.87 6.60 19.00
C ALA A 117 6.07 5.49 20.04
N SER A 118 5.81 5.84 21.29
CA SER A 118 5.72 4.84 22.37
C SER A 118 4.43 4.07 22.25
N ASP A 119 4.29 2.99 23.03
CA ASP A 119 3.06 2.20 23.01
C ASP A 119 1.85 3.04 23.32
N GLU A 120 1.97 3.92 24.30
CA GLU A 120 0.85 4.78 24.67
C GLU A 120 0.49 5.75 23.56
N GLU A 121 1.51 6.37 22.96
CA GLU A 121 1.30 7.28 21.84
C GLU A 121 0.66 6.56 20.64
N ARG A 122 1.06 5.33 20.40
CA ARG A 122 0.48 4.55 19.31
C ARG A 122 -0.99 4.28 19.53
N GLN A 123 -1.37 3.99 20.76
CA GLN A 123 -2.78 3.80 21.07
C GLN A 123 -3.59 5.04 20.79
N ASN A 124 -3.04 6.21 21.09
CA ASN A 124 -3.71 7.46 20.80
C ASN A 124 -3.81 7.71 19.30
N LEU A 125 -2.74 7.45 18.57
CA LEU A 125 -2.75 7.60 17.12
C LEU A 125 -3.79 6.69 16.45
N GLN A 126 -3.96 5.50 16.98
CA GLN A 126 -4.90 4.54 16.41
C GLN A 126 -6.36 4.92 16.62
N LYS A 127 -6.63 5.84 17.52
CA LYS A 127 -8.00 6.29 17.77
C LYS A 127 -8.36 7.53 16.98
N SER A 128 -7.42 8.47 16.84
CA SER A 128 -7.69 9.80 16.33
C SER A 128 -8.37 9.91 14.98
N PRO A 129 -7.87 9.26 13.95
CA PRO A 129 -8.42 9.49 12.60
C PRO A 129 -9.89 9.13 12.47
N ARG A 130 -10.31 8.10 13.16
CA ARG A 130 -11.68 7.66 13.06
C ARG A 130 -12.65 8.67 13.60
N LYS A 131 -12.30 9.30 14.72
CA LYS A 131 -13.17 10.30 15.32
C LYS A 131 -13.40 11.48 14.40
N LYS A 132 -12.34 11.95 13.78
CA LYS A 132 -12.45 13.11 12.90
C LYS A 132 -13.34 12.83 11.71
N ASN A 133 -13.18 11.69 11.09
CA ASN A 133 -13.98 11.35 9.94
C ASN A 133 -15.43 11.21 10.29
N HIS A 134 -15.68 10.76 11.48
CA HIS A 134 -17.05 10.50 11.89
C HIS A 134 -17.87 11.77 12.03
N THR A 135 -17.26 12.84 12.47
CA THR A 135 -18.03 14.06 12.73
C THR A 135 -18.43 14.78 11.47
N SER A 136 -17.87 14.47 10.37
CA SER A 136 -18.23 15.16 9.17
C SER A 136 -19.24 14.39 8.41
N GLY A 137 -19.81 13.92 8.53
CA GLY A 137 -20.58 13.49 7.70
C GLY A 137 -21.44 12.72 7.43
N PHE A 138 -20.99 12.77 7.88
CA PHE A 138 -21.54 12.28 7.77
C PHE A 138 -22.38 12.21 7.94
N ARG A 139 -22.57 12.32 8.24
CA ARG A 139 -23.19 12.27 8.37
C ARG A 139 -23.81 12.57 7.75
N LYS A 140 -23.76 12.75 7.60
CA LYS A 140 -24.13 12.99 7.09
C LYS A 140 -24.34 12.91 6.52
#